data_a62978868601632cd1c13901583ba8d5
#
_entry.id   a62978868601632cd1c13901583ba8d5
#
_cell.length_a   1.000
_cell.length_b   1.000
_cell.length_c   1.000
_cell.angle_alpha   90.00
_cell.angle_beta   90.00
_cell.angle_gamma   90.00
#
_symmetry.space_group_name_H-M   'P 1'
#
loop_
_entity.id
_entity.type
_entity.pdbx_description
1 polymer ?
#
loop_
_entity_poly.entity_id
_entity_poly.type
_entity_poly.pdbx_seq_one_letter_code
_entity_poly.pdbx_strand_id
1 'polypeptide(L)'
;LWFDAKIKLDGIKESNWKPVFKFFNWSEELIINKNMWLEQIVKNNVFFFYWAWAGMINFNFLKNIKLKFINYIIQEDDYFGILLFSQMSYCYILPKEFYNYRIRRHSTMNYSNDYDLNSIPIFFRDNVEIFENAYQTKMYFHVSSNLVTGRELIDFINSLDCEILKMTLIKYIMPIYIKNAYEIIHFSKDPLGLLPNIKIIKELMEQYNIKPHGIEFRFKNELHYAIGSTILQNCKSFKKICKLPRQIYKILKQNKINQKLFKARVAEHPYAALPELYKYEDIAKIDRLKEHLSYKIGLAFLKGHKYRYFGGYLVFLFNSLKLFLNHYKKTEKKQVEPIKNDFFVAKLEQRLSHMHWELTRTREILEQRLANINHELYQLRLFEEQKYGKFNENGILNINQ
;
A
#
# COMPACT_ATOMS: atom_id res chain seq x y z
N LEU A 1 9.01 2.21 -26.89
CA LEU A 1 9.96 3.19 -26.40
C LEU A 1 9.54 3.67 -25.02
N TRP A 2 10.48 3.70 -24.06
CA TRP A 2 10.27 4.23 -22.72
C TRP A 2 11.37 5.25 -22.40
N PHE A 3 10.99 6.46 -22.00
CA PHE A 3 11.89 7.55 -21.65
C PHE A 3 11.58 8.11 -20.26
N ASP A 4 12.49 8.91 -19.73
CA ASP A 4 12.36 9.56 -18.43
C ASP A 4 11.56 10.87 -18.51
N ALA A 5 11.18 11.39 -17.35
CA ALA A 5 10.43 12.63 -17.24
C ALA A 5 11.09 13.60 -16.25
N LYS A 6 11.09 14.88 -16.64
CA LYS A 6 11.47 15.99 -15.78
C LYS A 6 10.28 16.45 -14.93
N ILE A 7 10.48 16.57 -13.63
CA ILE A 7 9.43 17.09 -12.74
C ILE A 7 9.39 18.61 -12.82
N LYS A 8 8.18 19.15 -13.03
CA LYS A 8 7.87 20.58 -12.92
C LYS A 8 6.88 20.82 -11.81
N LEU A 9 7.27 21.60 -10.80
CA LEU A 9 6.42 22.00 -9.70
C LEU A 9 5.60 23.24 -10.07
N ASP A 10 4.31 23.20 -9.83
CA ASP A 10 3.37 24.27 -10.10
C ASP A 10 2.55 24.61 -8.85
N GLY A 11 2.85 25.75 -8.26
CA GLY A 11 2.23 26.21 -7.00
C GLY A 11 2.59 25.35 -5.78
N ILE A 12 3.61 24.49 -5.86
CA ILE A 12 4.12 23.63 -4.82
C ILE A 12 5.62 23.91 -4.61
N LYS A 13 6.07 23.94 -3.35
CA LYS A 13 7.48 24.26 -3.04
C LYS A 13 8.41 23.07 -3.26
N GLU A 14 7.95 21.85 -2.95
CA GLU A 14 8.75 20.62 -3.03
C GLU A 14 7.86 19.40 -3.27
N SER A 15 8.43 18.35 -3.82
CA SER A 15 7.79 17.04 -3.97
C SER A 15 8.85 15.95 -3.91
N ASN A 16 8.54 14.88 -3.20
CA ASN A 16 9.36 13.67 -3.13
C ASN A 16 8.98 12.64 -4.22
N TRP A 17 7.97 12.97 -5.05
CA TRP A 17 7.54 12.08 -6.12
C TRP A 17 8.63 11.94 -7.19
N LYS A 18 8.79 10.72 -7.69
CA LYS A 18 9.76 10.40 -8.75
C LYS A 18 9.04 9.62 -9.86
N PRO A 19 9.39 9.85 -11.13
CA PRO A 19 8.91 9.01 -12.23
C PRO A 19 9.29 7.54 -12.02
N VAL A 20 8.44 6.62 -12.47
CA VAL A 20 8.70 5.18 -12.34
C VAL A 20 10.02 4.78 -12.99
N PHE A 21 10.42 5.45 -14.03
CA PHE A 21 11.71 5.24 -14.70
C PHE A 21 12.90 5.26 -13.74
N LYS A 22 12.91 6.19 -12.77
CA LYS A 22 14.01 6.34 -11.79
C LYS A 22 14.16 5.13 -10.84
N PHE A 23 13.13 4.31 -10.68
CA PHE A 23 13.19 3.11 -9.84
C PHE A 23 13.84 1.91 -10.54
N PHE A 24 13.98 1.97 -11.87
CA PHE A 24 14.62 0.93 -12.66
C PHE A 24 16.12 1.15 -12.85
N ASN A 25 16.66 2.32 -12.49
CA ASN A 25 18.08 2.66 -12.58
C ASN A 25 18.69 2.45 -13.99
N TRP A 26 17.90 2.70 -15.04
CA TRP A 26 18.40 2.68 -16.41
C TRP A 26 19.36 3.87 -16.63
N SER A 27 20.62 3.60 -16.95
CA SER A 27 21.66 4.64 -17.20
C SER A 27 22.06 4.79 -18.66
N GLU A 28 21.75 3.78 -19.49
CA GLU A 28 22.16 3.71 -20.88
C GLU A 28 20.99 3.38 -21.81
N GLU A 29 21.14 3.72 -23.08
CA GLU A 29 20.20 3.31 -24.13
C GLU A 29 20.34 1.81 -24.36
N LEU A 30 19.25 1.08 -24.27
CA LEU A 30 19.25 -0.38 -24.46
C LEU A 30 17.88 -0.88 -24.92
N ILE A 31 17.87 -2.06 -25.49
CA ILE A 31 16.64 -2.80 -25.80
C ILE A 31 16.43 -3.82 -24.72
N ILE A 32 15.27 -3.81 -24.09
CA ILE A 32 14.86 -4.79 -23.08
C ILE A 32 13.72 -5.66 -23.61
N ASN A 33 13.65 -6.86 -23.10
CA ASN A 33 12.49 -7.74 -23.23
C ASN A 33 11.75 -7.87 -21.90
N LYS A 34 10.66 -8.61 -21.89
CA LYS A 34 9.85 -8.89 -20.72
C LYS A 34 10.68 -9.47 -19.54
N ASN A 35 11.60 -10.37 -19.79
CA ASN A 35 12.40 -11.01 -18.75
C ASN A 35 13.36 -10.02 -18.08
N MET A 36 14.01 -9.17 -18.85
CA MET A 36 14.87 -8.11 -18.32
C MET A 36 14.08 -7.10 -17.47
N TRP A 37 12.84 -6.79 -17.86
CA TRP A 37 11.94 -5.96 -17.04
C TRP A 37 11.61 -6.62 -15.71
N LEU A 38 11.28 -7.92 -15.70
CA LEU A 38 11.04 -8.70 -14.48
C LEU A 38 12.26 -8.77 -13.57
N GLU A 39 13.44 -9.02 -14.16
CA GLU A 39 14.71 -9.00 -13.42
C GLU A 39 14.94 -7.67 -12.72
N GLN A 40 14.64 -6.55 -13.38
CA GLN A 40 14.78 -5.22 -12.77
C GLN A 40 13.74 -4.96 -11.67
N ILE A 41 12.51 -5.45 -11.81
CA ILE A 41 11.51 -5.42 -10.73
C ILE A 41 12.08 -6.12 -9.49
N VAL A 42 12.62 -7.32 -9.67
CA VAL A 42 13.21 -8.12 -8.58
C VAL A 42 14.44 -7.43 -8.00
N LYS A 43 15.39 -7.02 -8.86
CA LYS A 43 16.67 -6.41 -8.47
C LYS A 43 16.49 -5.11 -7.68
N ASN A 44 15.56 -4.26 -8.10
CA ASN A 44 15.34 -2.95 -7.49
C ASN A 44 14.18 -2.96 -6.49
N ASN A 45 13.58 -4.13 -6.19
CA ASN A 45 12.42 -4.29 -5.31
C ASN A 45 11.29 -3.32 -5.67
N VAL A 46 10.95 -3.26 -6.95
CA VAL A 46 9.87 -2.41 -7.44
C VAL A 46 8.54 -3.10 -7.13
N PHE A 47 7.73 -2.47 -6.29
CA PHE A 47 6.46 -3.03 -5.81
C PHE A 47 5.23 -2.36 -6.42
N PHE A 48 5.43 -1.42 -7.34
CA PHE A 48 4.39 -0.75 -8.13
C PHE A 48 4.93 -0.46 -9.53
N PHE A 49 4.04 -0.41 -10.51
CA PHE A 49 4.44 -0.07 -11.87
C PHE A 49 3.28 0.64 -12.57
N TYR A 50 3.54 1.82 -13.06
CA TYR A 50 2.62 2.60 -13.85
C TYR A 50 3.31 3.05 -15.14
N TRP A 51 2.62 2.96 -16.27
CA TRP A 51 3.19 3.37 -17.53
C TRP A 51 2.10 3.65 -18.56
N ALA A 52 2.03 4.88 -19.05
CA ALA A 52 1.17 5.26 -20.16
C ALA A 52 1.73 6.47 -20.93
N TRP A 53 2.21 7.47 -20.21
CA TRP A 53 2.59 8.78 -20.76
C TRP A 53 4.09 8.96 -20.97
N ALA A 54 4.93 8.08 -20.45
CA ALA A 54 6.39 8.17 -20.48
C ALA A 54 7.00 7.41 -21.68
N GLY A 55 6.32 7.39 -22.82
CA GLY A 55 6.85 6.65 -23.96
C GLY A 55 5.96 6.64 -25.19
N MET A 56 6.29 5.77 -26.12
CA MET A 56 5.55 5.52 -27.36
C MET A 56 5.28 4.02 -27.51
N ILE A 57 4.10 3.67 -27.99
CA ILE A 57 3.66 2.29 -28.17
C ILE A 57 3.35 2.05 -29.65
N ASN A 58 3.74 0.88 -30.15
CA ASN A 58 3.27 0.43 -31.45
C ASN A 58 1.77 0.14 -31.36
N PHE A 59 0.98 0.89 -32.12
CA PHE A 59 -0.48 0.81 -32.06
C PHE A 59 -1.01 -0.55 -32.54
N ASN A 60 -0.36 -1.19 -33.50
CA ASN A 60 -0.74 -2.54 -33.94
C ASN A 60 -0.49 -3.57 -32.84
N PHE A 61 0.57 -3.42 -32.05
CA PHE A 61 0.79 -4.25 -30.88
C PHE A 61 -0.34 -4.11 -29.87
N LEU A 62 -0.79 -2.88 -29.53
CA LEU A 62 -1.94 -2.65 -28.66
C LEU A 62 -3.21 -3.31 -29.16
N LYS A 63 -3.48 -3.22 -30.46
CA LYS A 63 -4.63 -3.88 -31.09
C LYS A 63 -4.56 -5.40 -30.94
N ASN A 64 -3.38 -5.97 -31.17
CA ASN A 64 -3.17 -7.42 -31.10
C ASN A 64 -3.40 -7.99 -29.69
N ILE A 65 -2.88 -7.31 -28.65
CA ILE A 65 -3.08 -7.71 -27.25
C ILE A 65 -4.42 -7.24 -26.67
N LYS A 66 -5.22 -6.47 -27.44
CA LYS A 66 -6.53 -5.92 -27.05
C LYS A 66 -6.52 -5.15 -25.72
N LEU A 67 -5.36 -4.56 -25.39
CA LEU A 67 -5.19 -3.83 -24.13
C LEU A 67 -5.94 -2.50 -24.15
N LYS A 68 -6.68 -2.24 -23.08
CA LYS A 68 -7.43 -0.99 -22.85
C LYS A 68 -7.23 -0.53 -21.41
N PHE A 69 -7.43 0.75 -21.18
CA PHE A 69 -7.54 1.28 -19.81
C PHE A 69 -8.82 0.80 -19.14
N ILE A 70 -8.76 0.58 -17.84
CA ILE A 70 -9.95 0.35 -17.03
C ILE A 70 -10.68 1.69 -16.88
N ASN A 71 -11.98 1.69 -17.13
CA ASN A 71 -12.79 2.90 -17.02
C ASN A 71 -13.15 3.22 -15.57
N TYR A 72 -13.32 4.50 -15.26
CA TYR A 72 -13.86 5.00 -13.99
C TYR A 72 -13.04 4.64 -12.74
N ILE A 73 -11.73 4.46 -12.89
CA ILE A 73 -10.78 4.30 -11.79
C ILE A 73 -9.73 5.41 -11.81
N ILE A 74 -8.98 5.57 -10.74
CA ILE A 74 -7.72 6.32 -10.73
C ILE A 74 -6.57 5.32 -10.81
N GLN A 75 -5.40 5.79 -11.26
CA GLN A 75 -4.22 4.95 -11.47
C GLN A 75 -4.49 3.85 -12.52
N GLU A 76 -5.24 4.22 -13.56
CA GLU A 76 -5.55 3.36 -14.71
C GLU A 76 -4.28 2.98 -15.49
N ASP A 77 -3.22 3.78 -15.35
CA ASP A 77 -1.90 3.56 -15.92
C ASP A 77 -1.12 2.44 -15.23
N ASP A 78 -1.45 2.08 -14.00
CA ASP A 78 -0.87 0.94 -13.29
C ASP A 78 -1.23 -0.37 -14.01
N TYR A 79 -2.52 -0.67 -14.12
CA TYR A 79 -3.01 -1.87 -14.80
C TYR A 79 -2.51 -1.93 -16.24
N PHE A 80 -2.67 -0.82 -16.97
CA PHE A 80 -2.26 -0.73 -18.35
C PHE A 80 -0.77 -1.00 -18.53
N GLY A 81 0.09 -0.38 -17.71
CA GLY A 81 1.53 -0.56 -17.76
C GLY A 81 1.97 -1.99 -17.44
N ILE A 82 1.40 -2.60 -16.43
CA ILE A 82 1.72 -3.98 -16.02
C ILE A 82 1.39 -4.95 -17.15
N LEU A 83 0.19 -4.87 -17.74
CA LEU A 83 -0.22 -5.76 -18.81
C LEU A 83 0.58 -5.53 -20.09
N LEU A 84 0.88 -4.27 -20.41
CA LEU A 84 1.70 -3.91 -21.57
C LEU A 84 3.08 -4.57 -21.50
N PHE A 85 3.77 -4.39 -20.37
CA PHE A 85 5.13 -4.88 -20.18
C PHE A 85 5.19 -6.41 -19.98
N SER A 86 4.14 -6.99 -19.42
CA SER A 86 4.00 -8.44 -19.29
C SER A 86 3.87 -9.17 -20.63
N GLN A 87 3.41 -8.46 -21.68
CA GLN A 87 3.15 -9.03 -23.00
C GLN A 87 4.13 -8.54 -24.07
N MET A 88 5.01 -7.56 -23.75
CA MET A 88 5.93 -7.00 -24.73
C MET A 88 6.98 -8.00 -25.21
N SER A 89 7.33 -7.93 -26.48
CA SER A 89 8.49 -8.63 -27.05
C SER A 89 9.77 -7.85 -26.73
N TYR A 90 9.75 -6.52 -26.94
CA TYR A 90 10.88 -5.64 -26.64
C TYR A 90 10.40 -4.20 -26.39
N CYS A 91 11.23 -3.47 -25.66
CA CYS A 91 11.07 -2.03 -25.44
C CYS A 91 12.44 -1.36 -25.53
N TYR A 92 12.52 -0.24 -26.25
CA TYR A 92 13.71 0.59 -26.27
C TYR A 92 13.69 1.53 -25.07
N ILE A 93 14.74 1.49 -24.26
CA ILE A 93 14.95 2.37 -23.12
C ILE A 93 15.77 3.57 -23.54
N LEU A 94 15.29 4.76 -23.24
CA LEU A 94 15.94 6.02 -23.54
C LEU A 94 16.04 6.87 -22.27
N PRO A 95 17.19 6.87 -21.56
CA PRO A 95 17.36 7.57 -20.29
C PRO A 95 17.53 9.08 -20.47
N LYS A 96 16.60 9.67 -21.21
CA LYS A 96 16.54 11.11 -21.46
C LYS A 96 15.16 11.65 -21.07
N GLU A 97 15.12 12.85 -20.49
CA GLU A 97 13.91 13.52 -20.02
C GLU A 97 13.18 14.22 -21.18
N PHE A 98 12.29 13.49 -21.86
CA PHE A 98 11.48 14.07 -22.97
C PHE A 98 10.13 14.60 -22.54
N TYR A 99 9.66 14.23 -21.35
CA TYR A 99 8.36 14.64 -20.85
C TYR A 99 8.48 15.54 -19.63
N ASN A 100 7.68 16.63 -19.59
CA ASN A 100 7.60 17.49 -18.42
C ASN A 100 6.39 17.10 -17.58
N TYR A 101 6.62 16.35 -16.50
CA TYR A 101 5.56 15.95 -15.58
C TYR A 101 5.26 17.07 -14.59
N ARG A 102 4.07 17.63 -14.69
CA ARG A 102 3.62 18.76 -13.87
C ARG A 102 2.96 18.27 -12.58
N ILE A 103 3.53 18.61 -11.43
CA ILE A 103 2.93 18.38 -10.13
C ILE A 103 2.28 19.68 -9.64
N ARG A 104 0.98 19.65 -9.43
CA ARG A 104 0.17 20.80 -9.03
C ARG A 104 -0.58 20.53 -7.72
N ARG A 105 -0.97 21.60 -7.00
CA ARG A 105 -1.66 21.53 -5.70
C ARG A 105 -2.97 20.73 -5.75
N HIS A 106 -3.77 20.87 -6.79
CA HIS A 106 -5.06 20.19 -6.96
C HIS A 106 -4.98 18.96 -7.87
N SER A 107 -3.87 18.25 -7.85
CA SER A 107 -3.74 16.98 -8.59
C SER A 107 -4.62 15.91 -7.96
N THR A 108 -5.19 15.04 -8.81
CA THR A 108 -5.92 13.84 -8.37
C THR A 108 -5.08 12.97 -7.43
N MET A 109 -3.77 12.92 -7.65
CA MET A 109 -2.81 12.16 -6.82
C MET A 109 -2.28 12.93 -5.61
N ASN A 110 -2.76 14.14 -5.34
CA ASN A 110 -2.39 14.85 -4.12
C ASN A 110 -3.31 14.43 -2.96
N TYR A 111 -2.74 13.83 -1.92
CA TYR A 111 -3.43 13.36 -0.71
C TYR A 111 -3.20 14.27 0.50
N SER A 112 -2.87 15.55 0.30
CA SER A 112 -2.82 16.53 1.40
C SER A 112 -4.21 16.77 2.00
N ASN A 113 -4.28 17.19 3.27
CA ASN A 113 -5.55 17.39 3.98
C ASN A 113 -6.39 18.59 3.47
N ASP A 114 -5.96 19.29 2.44
CA ASP A 114 -6.56 20.48 1.86
C ASP A 114 -7.34 20.08 0.59
N TYR A 115 -8.37 19.22 0.78
CA TYR A 115 -9.17 18.71 -0.33
C TYR A 115 -10.30 19.67 -0.68
N ASP A 116 -10.32 20.06 -1.95
CA ASP A 116 -11.50 20.63 -2.55
C ASP A 116 -12.17 19.62 -3.52
N LEU A 117 -13.40 19.92 -3.94
CA LEU A 117 -14.15 19.12 -4.91
C LEU A 117 -13.41 18.97 -6.25
N ASN A 118 -12.52 19.90 -6.61
CA ASN A 118 -11.78 19.87 -7.86
C ASN A 118 -10.68 18.80 -7.88
N SER A 119 -10.30 18.28 -6.71
CA SER A 119 -9.37 17.16 -6.59
C SER A 119 -10.03 15.79 -6.79
N ILE A 120 -11.37 15.75 -6.92
CA ILE A 120 -12.16 14.54 -7.17
C ILE A 120 -12.58 14.53 -8.63
N PRO A 121 -12.35 13.43 -9.38
CA PRO A 121 -12.82 13.30 -10.75
C PRO A 121 -14.32 13.58 -10.88
N ILE A 122 -14.72 14.25 -11.95
CA ILE A 122 -16.11 14.69 -12.16
C ILE A 122 -17.11 13.54 -12.01
N PHE A 123 -16.80 12.41 -12.62
CA PHE A 123 -17.67 11.21 -12.59
C PHE A 123 -17.82 10.58 -11.19
N PHE A 124 -17.04 11.04 -10.20
CA PHE A 124 -17.09 10.51 -8.83
C PHE A 124 -17.58 11.54 -7.80
N ARG A 125 -17.83 12.79 -8.19
CA ARG A 125 -18.17 13.91 -7.29
C ARG A 125 -19.48 13.71 -6.55
N ASP A 126 -20.46 13.08 -7.16
CA ASP A 126 -21.79 12.82 -6.55
C ASP A 126 -21.65 11.96 -5.28
N ASN A 127 -20.59 11.18 -5.16
CA ASN A 127 -20.31 10.39 -3.96
C ASN A 127 -19.87 11.24 -2.74
N VAL A 128 -19.56 12.53 -2.93
CA VAL A 128 -19.18 13.41 -1.81
C VAL A 128 -20.33 13.59 -0.82
N GLU A 129 -21.58 13.66 -1.31
CA GLU A 129 -22.76 13.73 -0.44
C GLU A 129 -22.92 12.46 0.41
N ILE A 130 -22.54 11.31 -0.13
CA ILE A 130 -22.60 10.01 0.58
C ILE A 130 -21.66 10.01 1.77
N PHE A 131 -20.43 10.50 1.61
CA PHE A 131 -19.40 10.52 2.65
C PHE A 131 -19.39 11.81 3.48
N GLU A 132 -20.12 12.85 3.07
CA GLU A 132 -20.16 14.18 3.70
C GLU A 132 -18.77 14.84 3.86
N ASN A 133 -17.75 14.29 3.13
CA ASN A 133 -16.35 14.67 3.27
C ASN A 133 -15.55 14.32 2.02
N ALA A 134 -14.99 15.35 1.36
CA ALA A 134 -14.20 15.17 0.15
C ALA A 134 -12.97 14.26 0.34
N TYR A 135 -12.34 14.30 1.51
CA TYR A 135 -11.22 13.43 1.83
C TYR A 135 -11.65 11.95 1.86
N GLN A 136 -12.70 11.62 2.61
CA GLN A 136 -13.19 10.24 2.68
C GLN A 136 -13.66 9.73 1.32
N THR A 137 -14.32 10.58 0.53
CA THR A 137 -14.73 10.25 -0.84
C THR A 137 -13.52 9.90 -1.69
N LYS A 138 -12.48 10.72 -1.64
CA LYS A 138 -11.25 10.48 -2.41
C LYS A 138 -10.52 9.21 -1.96
N MET A 139 -10.43 9.00 -0.64
CA MET A 139 -9.82 7.77 -0.10
C MET A 139 -10.62 6.52 -0.48
N TYR A 140 -11.95 6.58 -0.42
CA TYR A 140 -12.79 5.48 -0.89
C TYR A 140 -12.56 5.21 -2.38
N PHE A 141 -12.49 6.27 -3.20
CA PHE A 141 -12.24 6.13 -4.62
C PHE A 141 -10.87 5.52 -4.92
N HIS A 142 -9.84 5.91 -4.17
CA HIS A 142 -8.52 5.30 -4.27
C HIS A 142 -8.56 3.79 -3.94
N VAL A 143 -9.16 3.43 -2.81
CA VAL A 143 -9.26 2.04 -2.36
C VAL A 143 -10.11 1.19 -3.32
N SER A 144 -11.24 1.72 -3.79
CA SER A 144 -12.10 1.06 -4.77
C SER A 144 -11.40 0.84 -6.11
N SER A 145 -10.61 1.80 -6.57
CA SER A 145 -9.80 1.67 -7.78
C SER A 145 -8.75 0.56 -7.63
N ASN A 146 -8.05 0.50 -6.50
CA ASN A 146 -7.11 -0.59 -6.21
C ASN A 146 -7.79 -1.96 -6.15
N LEU A 147 -9.03 -2.03 -5.65
CA LEU A 147 -9.79 -3.27 -5.62
C LEU A 147 -10.15 -3.74 -7.03
N VAL A 148 -10.59 -2.82 -7.90
CA VAL A 148 -10.88 -3.13 -9.30
C VAL A 148 -9.60 -3.56 -10.02
N THR A 149 -8.53 -2.77 -9.91
CA THR A 149 -7.22 -3.10 -10.51
C THR A 149 -6.68 -4.44 -10.02
N GLY A 150 -6.74 -4.69 -8.71
CA GLY A 150 -6.28 -5.95 -8.12
C GLY A 150 -7.06 -7.15 -8.66
N ARG A 151 -8.37 -7.05 -8.79
CA ARG A 151 -9.20 -8.10 -9.37
C ARG A 151 -8.86 -8.39 -10.83
N GLU A 152 -8.78 -7.36 -11.66
CA GLU A 152 -8.42 -7.52 -13.07
C GLU A 152 -7.00 -8.08 -13.26
N LEU A 153 -6.05 -7.70 -12.39
CA LEU A 153 -4.71 -8.28 -12.38
C LEU A 153 -4.73 -9.77 -12.01
N ILE A 154 -5.59 -10.19 -11.08
CA ILE A 154 -5.75 -11.60 -10.73
C ILE A 154 -6.21 -12.41 -11.93
N ASP A 155 -7.25 -11.93 -12.62
CA ASP A 155 -7.79 -12.61 -13.78
C ASP A 155 -6.73 -12.71 -14.89
N PHE A 156 -5.95 -11.65 -15.10
CA PHE A 156 -4.81 -11.67 -16.02
C PHE A 156 -3.74 -12.68 -15.58
N ILE A 157 -3.30 -12.66 -14.33
CA ILE A 157 -2.27 -13.56 -13.80
C ILE A 157 -2.70 -15.02 -13.91
N ASN A 158 -3.98 -15.32 -13.66
CA ASN A 158 -4.51 -16.67 -13.79
C ASN A 158 -4.55 -17.15 -15.25
N SER A 159 -4.60 -16.23 -16.22
CA SER A 159 -4.54 -16.56 -17.66
C SER A 159 -3.13 -16.78 -18.20
N LEU A 160 -2.09 -16.54 -17.38
CA LEU A 160 -0.69 -16.66 -17.81
C LEU A 160 -0.21 -18.11 -17.78
N ASP A 161 0.45 -18.55 -18.86
CA ASP A 161 1.15 -19.84 -18.93
C ASP A 161 2.58 -19.76 -18.37
N CYS A 162 3.16 -18.56 -18.33
CA CYS A 162 4.54 -18.36 -17.89
C CYS A 162 4.61 -18.24 -16.37
N GLU A 163 5.05 -19.30 -15.70
CA GLU A 163 5.12 -19.38 -14.23
C GLU A 163 6.06 -18.32 -13.62
N ILE A 164 7.19 -18.01 -14.27
CA ILE A 164 8.15 -16.98 -13.79
C ILE A 164 7.47 -15.61 -13.76
N LEU A 165 6.74 -15.25 -14.82
CA LEU A 165 6.01 -14.00 -14.88
C LEU A 165 4.92 -13.96 -13.82
N LYS A 166 4.13 -15.01 -13.72
CA LYS A 166 3.06 -15.16 -12.74
C LYS A 166 3.57 -14.98 -11.31
N MET A 167 4.59 -15.72 -10.91
CA MET A 167 5.17 -15.65 -9.57
C MET A 167 5.80 -14.30 -9.27
N THR A 168 6.44 -13.67 -10.25
CA THR A 168 7.02 -12.33 -10.06
C THR A 168 5.94 -11.29 -9.84
N LEU A 169 4.86 -11.29 -10.61
CA LEU A 169 3.74 -10.37 -10.41
C LEU A 169 3.06 -10.59 -9.05
N ILE A 170 2.84 -11.84 -8.66
CA ILE A 170 2.25 -12.18 -7.36
C ILE A 170 3.13 -11.70 -6.19
N LYS A 171 4.43 -11.92 -6.28
CA LYS A 171 5.36 -11.64 -5.16
C LYS A 171 5.68 -10.15 -5.02
N TYR A 172 5.85 -9.43 -6.12
CA TYR A 172 6.36 -8.06 -6.10
C TYR A 172 5.29 -6.99 -6.36
N ILE A 173 4.38 -7.23 -7.30
CA ILE A 173 3.42 -6.22 -7.76
C ILE A 173 2.07 -6.35 -7.03
N MET A 174 1.50 -7.55 -6.97
CA MET A 174 0.16 -7.76 -6.38
C MET A 174 0.01 -7.32 -4.93
N PRO A 175 1.02 -7.45 -4.04
CA PRO A 175 0.83 -7.13 -2.62
C PRO A 175 0.33 -5.72 -2.35
N ILE A 176 0.74 -4.72 -3.14
CA ILE A 176 0.30 -3.33 -2.93
C ILE A 176 -1.19 -3.16 -3.25
N TYR A 177 -1.66 -3.74 -4.38
CA TYR A 177 -3.07 -3.66 -4.77
C TYR A 177 -3.96 -4.42 -3.80
N ILE A 178 -3.53 -5.60 -3.36
CA ILE A 178 -4.26 -6.41 -2.38
C ILE A 178 -4.36 -5.67 -1.03
N LYS A 179 -3.26 -5.10 -0.54
CA LYS A 179 -3.23 -4.34 0.72
C LYS A 179 -4.13 -3.12 0.65
N ASN A 180 -4.03 -2.33 -0.42
CA ASN A 180 -4.84 -1.14 -0.61
C ASN A 180 -6.32 -1.49 -0.80
N ALA A 181 -6.64 -2.50 -1.61
CA ALA A 181 -8.00 -2.98 -1.82
C ALA A 181 -8.66 -3.44 -0.51
N TYR A 182 -7.90 -4.09 0.36
CA TYR A 182 -8.40 -4.57 1.65
C TYR A 182 -8.87 -3.44 2.57
N GLU A 183 -8.35 -2.22 2.40
CA GLU A 183 -8.77 -1.07 3.19
C GLU A 183 -10.25 -0.68 3.01
N ILE A 184 -10.95 -1.19 1.99
CA ILE A 184 -12.39 -0.96 1.80
C ILE A 184 -13.22 -1.40 3.01
N ILE A 185 -12.76 -2.38 3.78
CA ILE A 185 -13.44 -2.84 5.00
C ILE A 185 -13.55 -1.75 6.09
N HIS A 186 -12.72 -0.72 6.02
CA HIS A 186 -12.72 0.38 6.99
C HIS A 186 -13.77 1.45 6.68
N PHE A 187 -14.35 1.45 5.49
CA PHE A 187 -15.38 2.43 5.13
C PHE A 187 -16.75 1.96 5.63
N SER A 188 -17.51 2.90 6.17
CA SER A 188 -18.87 2.61 6.67
C SER A 188 -19.90 2.47 5.55
N LYS A 189 -19.60 2.98 4.37
CA LYS A 189 -20.46 2.99 3.18
C LYS A 189 -19.68 2.44 1.98
N ASP A 190 -20.38 1.74 1.09
CA ASP A 190 -19.82 1.14 -0.13
C ASP A 190 -20.72 1.47 -1.31
N PRO A 191 -20.69 2.72 -1.82
CA PRO A 191 -21.60 3.14 -2.89
C PRO A 191 -21.39 2.41 -4.22
N LEU A 192 -20.23 1.82 -4.46
CA LEU A 192 -19.95 1.05 -5.66
C LEU A 192 -20.27 -0.45 -5.51
N GLY A 193 -20.68 -0.91 -4.32
CA GLY A 193 -21.02 -2.31 -4.09
C GLY A 193 -19.85 -3.28 -4.26
N LEU A 194 -18.64 -2.84 -4.01
CA LEU A 194 -17.42 -3.63 -4.25
C LEU A 194 -17.02 -4.54 -3.09
N LEU A 195 -17.65 -4.36 -1.94
CA LEU A 195 -17.33 -5.11 -0.73
C LEU A 195 -17.38 -6.65 -0.88
N PRO A 196 -18.30 -7.23 -1.66
CA PRO A 196 -18.31 -8.69 -1.91
C PRO A 196 -17.00 -9.23 -2.49
N ASN A 197 -16.26 -8.42 -3.26
CA ASN A 197 -14.98 -8.80 -3.86
C ASN A 197 -13.86 -9.01 -2.80
N ILE A 198 -14.07 -8.57 -1.56
CA ILE A 198 -13.12 -8.79 -0.45
C ILE A 198 -12.91 -10.29 -0.17
N LYS A 199 -13.87 -11.14 -0.50
CA LYS A 199 -13.70 -12.59 -0.39
C LYS A 199 -12.46 -13.03 -1.19
N ILE A 200 -12.40 -12.67 -2.46
CA ILE A 200 -11.29 -13.02 -3.37
C ILE A 200 -9.97 -12.45 -2.86
N ILE A 201 -9.97 -11.20 -2.40
CA ILE A 201 -8.78 -10.54 -1.84
C ILE A 201 -8.26 -11.30 -0.60
N LYS A 202 -9.15 -11.73 0.30
CA LYS A 202 -8.77 -12.51 1.49
C LYS A 202 -8.20 -13.88 1.12
N GLU A 203 -8.83 -14.58 0.21
CA GLU A 203 -8.35 -15.89 -0.28
C GLU A 203 -6.93 -15.78 -0.82
N LEU A 204 -6.63 -14.72 -1.59
CA LEU A 204 -5.27 -14.46 -2.07
C LEU A 204 -4.30 -14.08 -0.95
N MET A 205 -4.73 -13.25 0.00
CA MET A 205 -3.90 -12.93 1.17
C MET A 205 -3.52 -14.18 1.94
N GLU A 206 -4.45 -15.12 2.11
CA GLU A 206 -4.20 -16.41 2.78
C GLU A 206 -3.28 -17.30 1.92
N GLN A 207 -3.59 -17.45 0.65
CA GLN A 207 -2.82 -18.27 -0.28
C GLN A 207 -1.35 -17.85 -0.39
N TYR A 208 -1.09 -16.54 -0.42
CA TYR A 208 0.26 -15.98 -0.60
C TYR A 208 0.87 -15.42 0.68
N ASN A 209 0.26 -15.69 1.85
CA ASN A 209 0.70 -15.21 3.17
C ASN A 209 0.90 -13.68 3.22
N ILE A 210 0.02 -12.93 2.56
CA ILE A 210 0.03 -11.47 2.56
C ILE A 210 -0.71 -10.99 3.80
N LYS A 211 -0.03 -10.24 4.66
CA LYS A 211 -0.64 -9.70 5.88
C LYS A 211 -1.39 -8.39 5.57
N PRO A 212 -2.54 -8.13 6.25
CA PRO A 212 -3.21 -6.85 6.15
C PRO A 212 -2.28 -5.71 6.59
N HIS A 213 -2.41 -4.58 5.94
CA HIS A 213 -1.72 -3.33 6.22
C HIS A 213 -2.74 -2.23 6.55
N GLY A 214 -2.29 -1.03 6.95
CA GLY A 214 -3.19 0.11 7.20
C GLY A 214 -3.64 0.21 8.66
N ILE A 215 -2.86 -0.35 9.62
CA ILE A 215 -3.16 -0.24 11.06
C ILE A 215 -3.26 1.22 11.51
N GLU A 216 -2.46 2.11 10.93
CA GLU A 216 -2.49 3.54 11.21
C GLU A 216 -3.80 4.18 10.80
N PHE A 217 -4.31 3.87 9.60
CA PHE A 217 -5.61 4.35 9.12
C PHE A 217 -6.73 3.85 10.02
N ARG A 218 -6.76 2.55 10.32
CA ARG A 218 -7.71 1.94 11.23
C ARG A 218 -7.70 2.64 12.59
N PHE A 219 -6.53 2.79 13.20
CA PHE A 219 -6.38 3.33 14.55
C PHE A 219 -6.76 4.82 14.65
N LYS A 220 -6.42 5.61 13.62
CA LYS A 220 -6.80 7.03 13.56
C LYS A 220 -8.31 7.25 13.39
N ASN A 221 -9.01 6.29 12.81
CA ASN A 221 -10.48 6.33 12.65
C ASN A 221 -11.23 5.81 13.89
N GLU A 222 -10.53 5.27 14.89
CA GLU A 222 -11.19 4.88 16.14
C GLU A 222 -11.68 6.09 16.93
N LEU A 223 -12.78 5.87 17.68
CA LEU A 223 -13.52 6.93 18.38
C LEU A 223 -12.63 7.82 19.26
N HIS A 224 -11.73 7.20 20.04
CA HIS A 224 -10.84 7.93 20.93
C HIS A 224 -9.88 8.84 20.16
N TYR A 225 -9.34 8.40 19.04
CA TYR A 225 -8.43 9.21 18.22
C TYR A 225 -9.19 10.37 17.54
N ALA A 226 -10.37 10.11 16.99
CA ALA A 226 -11.22 11.10 16.35
C ALA A 226 -11.62 12.22 17.33
N ILE A 227 -12.03 11.87 18.56
CA ILE A 227 -12.37 12.84 19.61
C ILE A 227 -11.13 13.65 20.01
N GLY A 228 -10.01 12.99 20.30
CA GLY A 228 -8.81 13.69 20.74
C GLY A 228 -8.22 14.63 19.69
N SER A 229 -8.22 14.24 18.41
CA SER A 229 -7.79 15.13 17.33
C SER A 229 -8.73 16.34 17.17
N THR A 230 -10.04 16.14 17.31
CA THR A 230 -11.03 17.22 17.28
C THR A 230 -10.83 18.20 18.45
N ILE A 231 -10.55 17.70 19.64
CA ILE A 231 -10.24 18.56 20.80
C ILE A 231 -8.99 19.38 20.51
N LEU A 232 -7.90 18.76 20.08
CA LEU A 232 -6.63 19.45 19.79
C LEU A 232 -6.75 20.52 18.69
N GLN A 233 -7.50 20.25 17.62
CA GLN A 233 -7.72 21.21 16.54
C GLN A 233 -8.52 22.42 16.97
N ASN A 234 -9.41 22.27 17.96
CA ASN A 234 -10.31 23.33 18.41
C ASN A 234 -9.79 24.10 19.64
N CYS A 235 -8.84 23.56 20.42
CA CYS A 235 -8.27 24.24 21.58
C CYS A 235 -7.48 25.53 21.26
N LYS A 236 -7.17 25.78 19.99
CA LYS A 236 -6.40 26.95 19.53
C LYS A 236 -7.19 28.26 19.49
N SER A 237 -8.51 28.23 19.66
CA SER A 237 -9.38 29.45 19.58
C SER A 237 -10.59 29.27 20.45
N PHE A 238 -10.90 30.34 21.23
CA PHE A 238 -12.09 30.38 22.12
C PHE A 238 -13.39 30.11 21.34
N LYS A 239 -13.57 30.73 20.16
CA LYS A 239 -14.75 30.51 19.29
C LYS A 239 -14.88 29.04 18.86
N LYS A 240 -13.76 28.34 18.70
CA LYS A 240 -13.77 26.91 18.33
C LYS A 240 -14.06 26.02 19.54
N ILE A 241 -13.58 26.39 20.73
CA ILE A 241 -13.86 25.67 21.97
C ILE A 241 -15.37 25.66 22.27
N CYS A 242 -16.07 26.78 22.07
CA CYS A 242 -17.52 26.84 22.27
C CYS A 242 -18.31 25.89 21.34
N LYS A 243 -17.76 25.52 20.18
CA LYS A 243 -18.38 24.57 19.24
C LYS A 243 -18.04 23.10 19.54
N LEU A 244 -17.05 22.85 20.39
CA LEU A 244 -16.51 21.53 20.67
C LEU A 244 -17.55 20.54 21.20
N PRO A 245 -18.46 20.88 22.17
CA PRO A 245 -19.45 19.94 22.66
C PRO A 245 -20.36 19.41 21.54
N ARG A 246 -20.80 20.31 20.63
CA ARG A 246 -21.64 19.92 19.48
C ARG A 246 -20.89 19.02 18.51
N GLN A 247 -19.61 19.27 18.26
CA GLN A 247 -18.77 18.44 17.38
C GLN A 247 -18.56 17.05 17.98
N ILE A 248 -18.22 16.97 19.27
CA ILE A 248 -18.05 15.70 19.97
C ILE A 248 -19.36 14.90 19.98
N TYR A 249 -20.50 15.55 20.23
CA TYR A 249 -21.81 14.88 20.16
C TYR A 249 -22.06 14.28 18.78
N LYS A 250 -21.75 15.02 17.69
CA LYS A 250 -21.87 14.50 16.33
C LYS A 250 -20.99 13.27 16.12
N ILE A 251 -19.72 13.31 16.59
CA ILE A 251 -18.78 12.18 16.47
C ILE A 251 -19.32 10.95 17.22
N LEU A 252 -19.81 11.12 18.47
CA LEU A 252 -20.37 10.03 19.26
C LEU A 252 -21.63 9.43 18.60
N LYS A 253 -22.53 10.27 18.07
CA LYS A 253 -23.72 9.83 17.34
C LYS A 253 -23.36 9.07 16.08
N GLN A 254 -22.44 9.62 15.28
CA GLN A 254 -21.98 8.99 14.05
C GLN A 254 -21.28 7.66 14.32
N ASN A 255 -20.45 7.58 15.36
CA ASN A 255 -19.81 6.32 15.74
C ASN A 255 -20.81 5.22 16.07
N LYS A 256 -21.91 5.53 16.77
CA LYS A 256 -22.98 4.54 17.06
C LYS A 256 -23.65 4.04 15.78
N ILE A 257 -23.89 4.94 14.82
CA ILE A 257 -24.45 4.58 13.50
C ILE A 257 -23.47 3.67 12.76
N ASN A 258 -22.19 4.09 12.69
CA ASN A 258 -21.15 3.34 12.00
C ASN A 258 -20.96 1.92 12.59
N GLN A 259 -21.02 1.78 13.92
CA GLN A 259 -20.95 0.47 14.57
C GLN A 259 -22.15 -0.44 14.21
N LYS A 260 -23.37 0.11 14.11
CA LYS A 260 -24.53 -0.66 13.67
C LYS A 260 -24.41 -1.09 12.21
N LEU A 261 -23.99 -0.17 11.33
CA LEU A 261 -23.75 -0.46 9.91
C LEU A 261 -22.66 -1.50 9.73
N PHE A 262 -21.57 -1.40 10.51
CA PHE A 262 -20.50 -2.38 10.47
C PHE A 262 -20.97 -3.77 10.88
N LYS A 263 -21.75 -3.88 11.98
CA LYS A 263 -22.31 -5.16 12.42
C LYS A 263 -23.24 -5.78 11.38
N ALA A 264 -24.13 -4.98 10.78
CA ALA A 264 -25.03 -5.45 9.72
C ALA A 264 -24.22 -5.95 8.50
N ARG A 265 -23.20 -5.19 8.08
CA ARG A 265 -22.32 -5.53 6.97
C ARG A 265 -21.54 -6.83 7.22
N VAL A 266 -21.00 -7.02 8.43
CA VAL A 266 -20.28 -8.26 8.76
C VAL A 266 -21.22 -9.46 8.83
N ALA A 267 -22.47 -9.26 9.22
CA ALA A 267 -23.49 -10.31 9.19
C ALA A 267 -23.81 -10.75 7.75
N GLU A 268 -23.90 -9.80 6.82
CA GLU A 268 -24.14 -10.05 5.40
C GLU A 268 -22.87 -10.55 4.68
N HIS A 269 -21.74 -9.96 5.00
CA HIS A 269 -20.44 -10.26 4.40
C HIS A 269 -19.40 -10.59 5.49
N PRO A 270 -19.29 -11.83 5.98
CA PRO A 270 -18.36 -12.22 7.04
C PRO A 270 -16.89 -11.92 6.71
N TYR A 271 -16.55 -11.89 5.42
CA TYR A 271 -15.20 -11.52 4.95
C TYR A 271 -14.82 -10.08 5.26
N ALA A 272 -15.80 -9.19 5.45
CA ALA A 272 -15.59 -7.79 5.81
C ALA A 272 -15.28 -7.59 7.32
N ALA A 273 -15.19 -8.65 8.10
CA ALA A 273 -14.77 -8.57 9.49
C ALA A 273 -13.33 -8.07 9.59
N LEU A 274 -13.12 -7.08 10.48
CA LEU A 274 -11.77 -6.54 10.74
C LEU A 274 -10.88 -7.63 11.35
N PRO A 275 -9.66 -7.83 10.82
CA PRO A 275 -8.73 -8.77 11.44
C PRO A 275 -8.31 -8.28 12.82
N GLU A 276 -7.84 -9.20 13.65
CA GLU A 276 -7.24 -8.86 14.94
C GLU A 276 -6.00 -8.00 14.75
N LEU A 277 -5.73 -7.08 15.68
CA LEU A 277 -4.66 -6.09 15.52
C LEU A 277 -3.28 -6.72 15.30
N TYR A 278 -3.00 -7.84 15.95
CA TYR A 278 -1.70 -8.53 15.84
C TYR A 278 -1.46 -9.16 14.44
N LYS A 279 -2.50 -9.32 13.64
CA LYS A 279 -2.39 -9.85 12.26
C LYS A 279 -1.87 -8.83 11.26
N TYR A 280 -1.86 -7.53 11.62
CA TYR A 280 -1.38 -6.49 10.72
C TYR A 280 0.15 -6.51 10.61
N GLU A 281 0.66 -6.36 9.39
CA GLU A 281 2.10 -6.27 9.10
C GLU A 281 2.74 -5.08 9.82
N ASP A 282 2.04 -3.97 9.86
CA ASP A 282 2.52 -2.70 10.43
C ASP A 282 2.08 -2.47 11.88
N ILE A 283 1.83 -3.55 12.64
CA ILE A 283 1.38 -3.48 14.05
C ILE A 283 2.31 -2.67 14.94
N ALA A 284 3.60 -2.69 14.69
CA ALA A 284 4.59 -1.92 15.46
C ALA A 284 4.31 -0.41 15.47
N LYS A 285 3.55 0.11 14.49
CA LYS A 285 3.11 1.50 14.48
C LYS A 285 2.13 1.84 15.59
N ILE A 286 1.41 0.86 16.15
CA ILE A 286 0.40 1.09 17.21
C ILE A 286 1.03 1.75 18.44
N ASP A 287 2.19 1.34 18.87
CA ASP A 287 2.79 1.88 20.09
C ASP A 287 3.17 3.35 19.90
N ARG A 288 3.66 3.72 18.72
CA ARG A 288 3.86 5.12 18.37
C ARG A 288 2.56 5.91 18.34
N LEU A 289 1.49 5.36 17.79
CA LEU A 289 0.18 6.00 17.72
C LEU A 289 -0.46 6.19 19.10
N LYS A 290 -0.28 5.25 20.03
CA LYS A 290 -0.71 5.38 21.43
C LYS A 290 0.01 6.50 22.17
N GLU A 291 1.23 6.85 21.75
CA GLU A 291 1.97 7.99 22.30
C GLU A 291 1.46 9.34 21.77
N HIS A 292 0.68 9.38 20.69
CA HIS A 292 0.13 10.62 20.17
C HIS A 292 -0.79 11.29 21.19
N LEU A 293 -0.64 12.62 21.30
CA LEU A 293 -1.45 13.42 22.22
C LEU A 293 -2.95 13.30 21.91
N SER A 294 -3.32 13.18 20.63
CA SER A 294 -4.71 12.91 20.19
C SER A 294 -5.28 11.65 20.82
N TYR A 295 -4.53 10.54 20.79
CA TYR A 295 -4.96 9.29 21.40
C TYR A 295 -5.18 9.44 22.91
N LYS A 296 -4.19 10.00 23.60
CA LYS A 296 -4.21 10.15 25.08
C LYS A 296 -5.35 11.04 25.56
N ILE A 297 -5.57 12.17 24.88
CA ILE A 297 -6.69 13.09 25.20
C ILE A 297 -8.04 12.44 24.92
N GLY A 298 -8.19 11.77 23.77
CA GLY A 298 -9.43 11.08 23.45
C GLY A 298 -9.77 9.96 24.41
N LEU A 299 -8.77 9.19 24.85
CA LEU A 299 -8.93 8.15 25.86
C LEU A 299 -9.35 8.74 27.22
N ALA A 300 -8.70 9.85 27.63
CA ALA A 300 -9.06 10.56 28.86
C ALA A 300 -10.50 11.11 28.78
N PHE A 301 -10.90 11.65 27.61
CA PHE A 301 -12.28 12.10 27.38
C PHE A 301 -13.29 10.95 27.54
N LEU A 302 -13.07 9.81 26.88
CA LEU A 302 -14.00 8.68 26.95
C LEU A 302 -14.12 8.12 28.36
N LYS A 303 -13.03 8.07 29.13
CA LYS A 303 -13.06 7.73 30.56
C LYS A 303 -13.90 8.74 31.35
N GLY A 304 -13.68 10.03 31.15
CA GLY A 304 -14.48 11.08 31.79
C GLY A 304 -15.96 11.02 31.39
N HIS A 305 -16.25 10.78 30.11
CA HIS A 305 -17.62 10.65 29.60
C HIS A 305 -18.38 9.46 30.20
N LYS A 306 -17.69 8.33 30.45
CA LYS A 306 -18.27 7.16 31.15
C LYS A 306 -18.77 7.53 32.54
N TYR A 307 -18.01 8.38 33.26
CA TYR A 307 -18.32 8.83 34.62
C TYR A 307 -18.88 10.26 34.68
N ARG A 308 -19.54 10.74 33.61
CA ARG A 308 -20.00 12.15 33.46
C ARG A 308 -20.87 12.65 34.60
N TYR A 309 -21.67 11.80 35.21
CA TYR A 309 -22.55 12.14 36.35
C TYR A 309 -21.82 12.16 37.70
N PHE A 310 -20.59 11.68 37.77
CA PHE A 310 -19.76 11.59 38.98
C PHE A 310 -18.49 12.46 38.86
N GLY A 311 -18.60 13.61 38.24
CA GLY A 311 -17.46 14.52 38.09
C GLY A 311 -16.43 14.13 37.03
N GLY A 312 -16.72 13.14 36.18
CA GLY A 312 -15.78 12.61 35.19
C GLY A 312 -15.23 13.65 34.22
N TYR A 313 -15.97 14.69 33.90
CA TYR A 313 -15.45 15.78 33.07
C TYR A 313 -14.43 16.67 33.79
N LEU A 314 -14.53 16.85 35.10
CA LEU A 314 -13.51 17.57 35.88
C LEU A 314 -12.20 16.76 35.89
N VAL A 315 -12.29 15.45 36.09
CA VAL A 315 -11.14 14.54 36.00
C VAL A 315 -10.53 14.56 34.57
N PHE A 316 -11.35 14.61 33.53
CA PHE A 316 -10.89 14.76 32.16
C PHE A 316 -10.12 16.08 31.96
N LEU A 317 -10.64 17.21 32.42
CA LEU A 317 -9.96 18.50 32.31
C LEU A 317 -8.59 18.49 32.99
N PHE A 318 -8.52 17.99 34.21
CA PHE A 318 -7.26 17.88 34.96
C PHE A 318 -6.24 16.98 34.24
N ASN A 319 -6.66 15.79 33.80
CA ASN A 319 -5.81 14.88 33.06
C ASN A 319 -5.33 15.47 31.71
N SER A 320 -6.19 16.18 31.01
CA SER A 320 -5.85 16.84 29.76
C SER A 320 -4.79 17.92 29.95
N LEU A 321 -4.92 18.77 30.98
CA LEU A 321 -3.89 19.75 31.33
C LEU A 321 -2.54 19.10 31.63
N LYS A 322 -2.53 18.01 32.39
CA LYS A 322 -1.31 17.24 32.70
C LYS A 322 -0.68 16.66 31.41
N LEU A 323 -1.48 16.12 30.50
CA LEU A 323 -1.02 15.61 29.21
C LEU A 323 -0.43 16.71 28.33
N PHE A 324 -1.06 17.89 28.26
CA PHE A 324 -0.54 19.05 27.53
C PHE A 324 0.81 19.51 28.08
N LEU A 325 0.91 19.69 29.40
CA LEU A 325 2.17 20.10 30.06
C LEU A 325 3.31 19.10 29.82
N ASN A 326 3.02 17.82 29.93
CA ASN A 326 4.01 16.78 29.70
C ASN A 326 4.45 16.74 28.21
N HIS A 327 3.51 16.94 27.29
CA HIS A 327 3.83 16.97 25.86
C HIS A 327 4.69 18.20 25.51
N TYR A 328 4.37 19.35 26.06
CA TYR A 328 5.15 20.58 25.88
C TYR A 328 6.58 20.42 26.38
N LYS A 329 6.76 19.94 27.63
CA LYS A 329 8.10 19.67 28.20
C LYS A 329 8.91 18.67 27.37
N LYS A 330 8.25 17.65 26.77
CA LYS A 330 8.91 16.66 25.92
C LYS A 330 9.34 17.27 24.58
N THR A 331 8.57 18.21 24.05
CA THR A 331 8.86 18.92 22.80
C THR A 331 10.01 19.91 22.98
N GLU A 332 10.06 20.66 24.09
CA GLU A 332 11.18 21.54 24.41
C GLU A 332 12.49 20.75 24.58
N LYS A 333 12.48 19.62 25.29
CA LYS A 333 13.66 18.76 25.41
C LYS A 333 14.15 18.23 24.07
N LYS A 334 13.27 17.93 23.12
CA LYS A 334 13.65 17.50 21.77
C LYS A 334 14.24 18.61 20.90
N GLN A 335 13.88 19.87 21.15
CA GLN A 335 14.47 21.01 20.43
C GLN A 335 15.88 21.38 20.94
N VAL A 336 16.27 20.92 22.13
CA VAL A 336 17.59 21.18 22.74
C VAL A 336 18.62 20.06 22.44
N GLU A 337 18.19 18.88 21.98
CA GLU A 337 19.11 17.84 21.53
C GLU A 337 19.50 18.06 20.07
N PRO A 338 20.82 18.05 19.74
CA PRO A 338 21.29 18.36 18.40
C PRO A 338 20.81 17.29 17.40
N ILE A 339 20.17 17.76 16.35
CA ILE A 339 19.58 17.05 15.20
C ILE A 339 20.53 16.05 14.49
N LYS A 340 21.77 15.92 14.93
CA LYS A 340 22.80 15.12 14.25
C LYS A 340 22.72 13.60 14.43
N ASN A 341 22.06 13.08 15.47
CA ASN A 341 22.08 11.63 15.74
C ASN A 341 20.94 10.84 15.10
N ASP A 342 19.71 11.41 15.01
CA ASP A 342 18.56 10.65 14.52
C ASP A 342 18.63 10.33 13.02
N PHE A 343 19.21 11.24 12.21
CA PHE A 343 19.39 11.00 10.77
C PHE A 343 20.47 9.94 10.50
N PHE A 344 21.52 9.90 11.32
CA PHE A 344 22.58 8.90 11.18
C PHE A 344 22.11 7.52 11.64
N VAL A 345 21.35 7.43 12.73
CA VAL A 345 20.76 6.18 13.24
C VAL A 345 19.73 5.64 12.25
N ALA A 346 18.82 6.46 11.73
CA ALA A 346 17.85 6.05 10.72
C ALA A 346 18.55 5.55 9.43
N LYS A 347 19.64 6.17 9.02
CA LYS A 347 20.44 5.73 7.87
C LYS A 347 21.19 4.43 8.11
N LEU A 348 21.63 4.19 9.35
CA LEU A 348 22.22 2.91 9.76
C LEU A 348 21.18 1.79 9.83
N GLU A 349 20.01 2.04 10.38
CA GLU A 349 18.89 1.09 10.42
C GLU A 349 18.43 0.72 9.01
N GLN A 350 18.35 1.70 8.11
CA GLN A 350 18.03 1.46 6.70
C GLN A 350 19.11 0.60 6.02
N ARG A 351 20.39 0.83 6.29
CA ARG A 351 21.50 0.02 5.76
C ARG A 351 21.50 -1.40 6.33
N LEU A 352 21.26 -1.56 7.63
CA LEU A 352 21.15 -2.87 8.29
C LEU A 352 19.99 -3.67 7.73
N SER A 353 18.83 -3.05 7.53
CA SER A 353 17.67 -3.67 6.90
C SER A 353 17.95 -4.08 5.46
N HIS A 354 18.67 -3.26 4.71
CA HIS A 354 19.08 -3.58 3.34
C HIS A 354 20.08 -4.76 3.30
N MET A 355 21.10 -4.77 4.17
CA MET A 355 22.06 -5.86 4.28
C MET A 355 21.40 -7.18 4.71
N HIS A 356 20.48 -7.14 5.66
CA HIS A 356 19.73 -8.34 6.09
C HIS A 356 18.89 -8.90 4.93
N TRP A 357 18.28 -8.02 4.16
CA TRP A 357 17.51 -8.39 2.97
C TRP A 357 18.43 -9.01 1.88
N GLU A 358 19.61 -8.42 1.60
CA GLU A 358 20.55 -8.98 0.63
C GLU A 358 21.05 -10.37 1.04
N LEU A 359 21.33 -10.59 2.32
CA LEU A 359 21.72 -11.89 2.86
C LEU A 359 20.62 -12.93 2.70
N THR A 360 19.37 -12.59 3.03
CA THR A 360 18.22 -13.49 2.87
C THR A 360 18.03 -13.86 1.40
N ARG A 361 18.15 -12.89 0.51
CA ARG A 361 18.03 -13.10 -0.94
C ARG A 361 19.13 -13.97 -1.51
N THR A 362 20.38 -13.74 -1.08
CA THR A 362 21.53 -14.55 -1.52
C THR A 362 21.34 -16.00 -1.10
N ARG A 363 20.81 -16.23 0.10
CA ARG A 363 20.45 -17.56 0.59
C ARG A 363 19.38 -18.22 -0.28
N GLU A 364 18.29 -17.52 -0.59
CA GLU A 364 17.21 -18.03 -1.45
C GLU A 364 17.72 -18.42 -2.86
N ILE A 365 18.59 -17.58 -3.46
CA ILE A 365 19.19 -17.85 -4.76
C ILE A 365 20.09 -19.10 -4.70
N LEU A 366 20.86 -19.25 -3.62
CA LEU A 366 21.72 -20.43 -3.44
C LEU A 366 20.90 -21.70 -3.23
N GLU A 367 19.81 -21.64 -2.45
CA GLU A 367 18.89 -22.77 -2.26
C GLU A 367 18.23 -23.17 -3.58
N GLN A 368 17.85 -22.20 -4.40
CA GLN A 368 17.24 -22.47 -5.73
C GLN A 368 18.26 -23.04 -6.73
N ARG A 369 19.50 -22.55 -6.73
CA ARG A 369 20.59 -23.13 -7.54
C ARG A 369 20.91 -24.56 -7.13
N LEU A 370 20.92 -24.80 -5.81
CA LEU A 370 21.15 -26.16 -5.28
C LEU A 370 20.05 -27.11 -5.71
N ALA A 371 18.78 -26.66 -5.68
CA ALA A 371 17.65 -27.48 -6.18
C ALA A 371 17.77 -27.77 -7.66
N ASN A 372 18.17 -26.80 -8.49
CA ASN A 372 18.38 -27.00 -9.91
C ASN A 372 19.54 -28.00 -10.20
N ILE A 373 20.67 -27.84 -9.49
CA ILE A 373 21.80 -28.76 -9.61
C ILE A 373 21.38 -30.17 -9.21
N ASN A 374 20.62 -30.35 -8.14
CA ASN A 374 20.11 -31.64 -7.73
C ASN A 374 19.16 -32.25 -8.76
N HIS A 375 18.34 -31.41 -9.41
CA HIS A 375 17.49 -31.87 -10.51
C HIS A 375 18.30 -32.30 -11.73
N GLU A 376 19.31 -31.54 -12.13
CA GLU A 376 20.23 -31.90 -13.25
C GLU A 376 20.99 -33.19 -12.93
N LEU A 377 21.50 -33.34 -11.71
CA LEU A 377 22.16 -34.57 -11.27
C LEU A 377 21.21 -35.78 -11.32
N TYR A 378 19.95 -35.59 -10.93
CA TYR A 378 18.93 -36.61 -11.03
C TYR A 378 18.66 -37.01 -12.49
N GLN A 379 18.55 -36.05 -13.41
CA GLN A 379 18.37 -36.30 -14.84
C GLN A 379 19.60 -37.01 -15.47
N LEU A 380 20.81 -36.61 -15.09
CA LEU A 380 22.04 -37.29 -15.52
C LEU A 380 22.07 -38.72 -15.01
N ARG A 381 21.68 -38.97 -13.77
CA ARG A 381 21.60 -40.33 -13.20
C ARG A 381 20.60 -41.21 -13.94
N LEU A 382 19.41 -40.65 -14.26
CA LEU A 382 18.42 -41.36 -15.08
C LEU A 382 18.95 -41.67 -16.49
N PHE A 383 19.67 -40.73 -17.10
CA PHE A 383 20.29 -40.95 -18.42
C PHE A 383 21.39 -42.02 -18.38
N GLU A 384 22.22 -42.02 -17.34
CA GLU A 384 23.24 -43.05 -17.14
C GLU A 384 22.61 -44.45 -16.88
N GLU A 385 21.55 -44.50 -16.06
CA GLU A 385 20.80 -45.75 -15.83
C GLU A 385 20.14 -46.28 -17.10
N GLN A 386 19.64 -45.41 -17.97
CA GLN A 386 19.08 -45.82 -19.28
C GLN A 386 20.14 -46.29 -20.25
N LYS A 387 21.34 -45.72 -20.21
CA LYS A 387 22.41 -46.01 -21.17
C LYS A 387 23.29 -47.20 -20.75
N TYR A 388 23.50 -47.39 -19.46
CA TYR A 388 24.47 -48.34 -18.91
C TYR A 388 23.88 -49.37 -17.94
N GLY A 389 22.60 -49.31 -17.61
CA GLY A 389 21.94 -50.16 -16.62
C GLY A 389 21.93 -49.55 -15.21
N LYS A 390 21.12 -50.14 -14.31
CA LYS A 390 20.95 -49.60 -12.94
C LYS A 390 22.20 -49.78 -12.10
N PHE A 391 22.58 -48.75 -11.39
CA PHE A 391 23.61 -48.81 -10.36
C PHE A 391 23.10 -49.54 -9.10
N ASN A 392 23.96 -50.27 -8.41
CA ASN A 392 23.64 -50.88 -7.12
C ASN A 392 23.70 -49.83 -6.00
N GLU A 393 23.26 -50.18 -4.79
CA GLU A 393 23.23 -49.30 -3.62
C GLU A 393 24.61 -48.72 -3.24
N ASN A 394 25.71 -49.28 -3.76
CA ASN A 394 27.09 -48.82 -3.55
C ASN A 394 27.62 -47.96 -4.72
N GLY A 395 26.78 -47.57 -5.69
CA GLY A 395 27.18 -46.75 -6.84
C GLY A 395 28.00 -47.50 -7.91
N ILE A 396 27.99 -48.83 -7.93
CA ILE A 396 28.70 -49.68 -8.92
C ILE A 396 27.71 -50.09 -10.02
N LEU A 397 28.12 -49.93 -11.28
CA LEU A 397 27.32 -50.27 -12.46
C LEU A 397 27.05 -51.76 -12.53
N ASN A 398 25.79 -52.17 -12.51
CA ASN A 398 25.40 -53.55 -12.83
C ASN A 398 25.39 -53.73 -14.35
N ILE A 399 26.49 -54.19 -14.91
CA ILE A 399 26.56 -54.60 -16.32
C ILE A 399 25.92 -56.01 -16.39
N ASN A 400 24.63 -56.04 -16.74
CA ASN A 400 24.04 -57.33 -17.12
C ASN A 400 24.64 -57.77 -18.42
N GLN A 401 25.33 -58.90 -18.38
CA GLN A 401 25.79 -59.67 -19.54
C GLN A 401 24.61 -60.09 -20.41
#